data_c3365e4b5416e518d3e573149c7ee294
#
_entry.id   c3365e4b5416e518d3e573149c7ee294
#
_cell.length_a   1.000
_cell.length_b   1.000
_cell.length_c   1.000
_cell.angle_alpha   90.00
_cell.angle_beta   90.00
_cell.angle_gamma   90.00
#
_symmetry.space_group_name_H-M   'P 1'
#
loop_
_entity.id
_entity.type
_entity.pdbx_description
1 polymer ?
#
loop_
_entity_poly.entity_id
_entity_poly.type
_entity_poly.pdbx_seq_one_letter_code
_entity_poly.pdbx_strand_id
1 'polypeptide(L)'
;MVILLFPNSIANHFFVLFLLLFITALIDVAAYLVGSSIGRTPLFQDLSPNKTLEGFIGSVIITTLFLSIIYWLEVISWNLFLLLIAVIPFAFVGDYFESHLKRNQQIKDSGSLIPGHGGIWDRLDSHMAIIPVFAALSSLVL
;
A
#
# COMPACT_ATOMS: atom_id res chain seq x y z
N MET A 1 -24.92 3.73 -7.87
CA MET A 1 -25.23 2.31 -8.26
C MET A 1 -24.03 1.49 -7.89
N VAL A 2 -24.07 0.91 -6.69
CA VAL A 2 -22.93 0.22 -6.08
C VAL A 2 -22.52 -0.97 -6.94
N ILE A 3 -21.23 -1.10 -7.27
CA ILE A 3 -20.62 -2.19 -8.08
C ILE A 3 -20.88 -3.61 -7.49
N LEU A 4 -21.54 -3.69 -6.34
CA LEU A 4 -21.95 -4.94 -5.68
C LEU A 4 -23.20 -5.61 -6.27
N LEU A 5 -23.71 -5.19 -7.44
CA LEU A 5 -24.85 -5.88 -8.07
C LEU A 5 -24.53 -7.33 -8.52
N PHE A 6 -23.24 -7.70 -8.58
CA PHE A 6 -22.80 -9.06 -8.92
C PHE A 6 -21.60 -9.48 -8.07
N PRO A 7 -21.79 -9.94 -6.83
CA PRO A 7 -20.69 -10.22 -5.90
C PRO A 7 -19.66 -11.25 -6.42
N ASN A 8 -20.00 -12.04 -7.42
CA ASN A 8 -19.14 -13.08 -7.99
C ASN A 8 -18.74 -12.84 -9.45
N SER A 9 -18.86 -11.62 -9.99
CA SER A 9 -18.42 -11.36 -11.35
C SER A 9 -16.91 -11.20 -11.42
N ILE A 10 -16.27 -11.77 -12.44
CA ILE A 10 -14.83 -11.63 -12.73
C ILE A 10 -14.44 -10.14 -12.78
N ALA A 11 -15.32 -9.28 -13.34
CA ALA A 11 -15.10 -7.84 -13.42
C ALA A 11 -14.93 -7.19 -12.03
N ASN A 12 -15.66 -7.64 -11.00
CA ASN A 12 -15.52 -7.11 -9.64
C ASN A 12 -14.17 -7.49 -9.03
N HIS A 13 -13.68 -8.69 -9.26
CA HIS A 13 -12.37 -9.11 -8.77
C HIS A 13 -11.24 -8.29 -9.42
N PHE A 14 -11.30 -8.04 -10.73
CA PHE A 14 -10.33 -7.17 -11.40
C PHE A 14 -10.41 -5.72 -10.90
N PHE A 15 -11.61 -5.20 -10.67
CA PHE A 15 -11.78 -3.85 -10.11
C PHE A 15 -11.16 -3.74 -8.72
N VAL A 16 -11.43 -4.69 -7.83
CA VAL A 16 -10.87 -4.69 -6.46
C VAL A 16 -9.36 -4.83 -6.50
N LEU A 17 -8.83 -5.72 -7.35
CA LEU A 17 -7.38 -5.86 -7.52
C LEU A 17 -6.75 -4.57 -8.03
N PHE A 18 -7.33 -3.96 -9.07
CA PHE A 18 -6.84 -2.67 -9.60
C PHE A 18 -6.87 -1.58 -8.54
N LEU A 19 -7.97 -1.49 -7.78
CA LEU A 19 -8.11 -0.53 -6.70
C LEU A 19 -7.07 -0.74 -5.60
N LEU A 20 -6.80 -1.99 -5.24
CA LEU A 20 -5.79 -2.36 -4.26
C LEU A 20 -4.38 -1.94 -4.71
N LEU A 21 -4.02 -2.24 -5.97
CA LEU A 21 -2.75 -1.82 -6.56
C LEU A 21 -2.63 -0.29 -6.63
N PHE A 22 -3.71 0.39 -7.01
CA PHE A 22 -3.73 1.85 -7.08
C PHE A 22 -3.55 2.50 -5.69
N ILE A 23 -4.24 1.95 -4.66
CA ILE A 23 -4.13 2.46 -3.29
C ILE A 23 -2.72 2.24 -2.73
N THR A 24 -2.09 1.10 -3.01
CA THR A 24 -0.70 0.87 -2.59
C THR A 24 0.23 1.90 -3.22
N ALA A 25 0.11 2.14 -4.52
CA ALA A 25 0.89 3.18 -5.20
C ALA A 25 0.61 4.58 -4.63
N LEU A 26 -0.65 4.88 -4.29
CA LEU A 26 -1.03 6.15 -3.67
C LEU A 26 -0.39 6.32 -2.29
N ILE A 27 -0.35 5.26 -1.46
CA ILE A 27 0.32 5.27 -0.15
C ILE A 27 1.80 5.61 -0.33
N ASP A 28 2.50 4.95 -1.25
CA ASP A 28 3.93 5.16 -1.48
C ASP A 28 4.23 6.57 -1.98
N VAL A 29 3.46 7.06 -2.94
CA VAL A 29 3.61 8.44 -3.47
C VAL A 29 3.30 9.48 -2.39
N ALA A 30 2.22 9.31 -1.64
CA ALA A 30 1.83 10.22 -0.57
C ALA A 30 2.89 10.24 0.56
N ALA A 31 3.38 9.06 0.97
CA ALA A 31 4.43 8.94 1.97
C ALA A 31 5.72 9.65 1.52
N TYR A 32 6.09 9.50 0.25
CA TYR A 32 7.25 10.17 -0.33
C TYR A 32 7.07 11.69 -0.37
N LEU A 33 5.95 12.19 -0.89
CA LEU A 33 5.69 13.63 -1.02
C LEU A 33 5.65 14.32 0.34
N VAL A 34 4.93 13.76 1.31
CA VAL A 34 4.84 14.33 2.66
C VAL A 34 6.18 14.19 3.38
N GLY A 35 6.79 13.00 3.33
CA GLY A 35 8.07 12.73 3.98
C GLY A 35 9.20 13.60 3.47
N SER A 36 9.26 13.87 2.16
CA SER A 36 10.28 14.74 1.57
C SER A 36 10.06 16.23 1.86
N SER A 37 8.80 16.64 2.08
CA SER A 37 8.43 18.04 2.29
C SER A 37 8.57 18.48 3.76
N ILE A 38 8.08 17.66 4.69
CA ILE A 38 7.99 18.01 6.11
C ILE A 38 8.57 16.94 7.05
N GLY A 39 9.08 15.82 6.51
CA GLY A 39 9.63 14.72 7.31
C GLY A 39 10.84 15.13 8.11
N ARG A 40 10.83 14.81 9.40
CA ARG A 40 11.93 15.09 10.34
C ARG A 40 12.30 13.86 11.17
N THR A 41 11.32 12.99 11.44
CA THR A 41 11.49 11.84 12.32
C THR A 41 11.64 10.58 11.49
N PRO A 42 12.84 9.98 11.38
CA PRO A 42 13.02 8.74 10.62
C PRO A 42 12.23 7.60 11.28
N LEU A 43 11.46 6.86 10.49
CA LEU A 43 10.65 5.75 10.97
C LEU A 43 11.50 4.49 11.22
N PHE A 44 12.50 4.25 10.36
CA PHE A 44 13.40 3.09 10.42
C PHE A 44 14.85 3.54 10.22
N GLN A 45 15.48 4.04 11.30
CA GLN A 45 16.82 4.66 11.23
C GLN A 45 17.87 3.74 10.60
N ASP A 46 17.89 2.46 10.98
CA ASP A 46 18.92 1.50 10.59
C ASP A 46 18.69 0.88 9.20
N LEU A 47 17.45 0.85 8.73
CA LEU A 47 17.07 0.15 7.49
C LEU A 47 16.80 1.10 6.33
N SER A 48 16.05 2.16 6.58
CA SER A 48 15.65 3.15 5.59
C SER A 48 15.47 4.53 6.22
N PRO A 49 16.55 5.32 6.34
CA PRO A 49 16.50 6.63 7.01
C PRO A 49 15.64 7.67 6.28
N ASN A 50 15.32 7.44 5.01
CA ASN A 50 14.49 8.34 4.20
C ASN A 50 12.99 8.20 4.48
N LYS A 51 12.57 7.14 5.19
CA LYS A 51 11.17 6.96 5.57
C LYS A 51 10.90 7.65 6.89
N THR A 52 9.93 8.55 6.89
CA THR A 52 9.63 9.41 8.04
C THR A 52 8.24 9.10 8.62
N LEU A 53 8.08 9.35 9.92
CA LEU A 53 6.81 9.21 10.61
C LEU A 53 5.76 10.16 10.03
N GLU A 54 6.17 11.38 9.67
CA GLU A 54 5.30 12.38 9.05
C GLU A 54 4.82 11.90 7.68
N GLY A 55 5.69 11.26 6.91
CA GLY A 55 5.32 10.61 5.64
C GLY A 55 4.30 9.49 5.83
N PHE A 56 4.51 8.64 6.85
CA PHE A 56 3.53 7.60 7.21
C PHE A 56 2.17 8.19 7.55
N ILE A 57 2.11 9.14 8.50
CA ILE A 57 0.84 9.78 8.92
C ILE A 57 0.19 10.50 7.72
N GLY A 58 0.96 11.21 6.92
CA GLY A 58 0.47 11.90 5.74
C GLY A 58 -0.13 10.96 4.70
N SER A 59 0.50 9.82 4.45
CA SER A 59 -0.05 8.81 3.53
C SER A 59 -1.35 8.20 4.04
N VAL A 60 -1.46 7.92 5.35
CA VAL A 60 -2.71 7.44 5.97
C VAL A 60 -3.83 8.47 5.77
N ILE A 61 -3.56 9.75 6.04
CA ILE A 61 -4.56 10.82 5.90
C ILE A 61 -5.00 10.96 4.44
N ILE A 62 -4.06 11.08 3.51
CA ILE A 62 -4.34 11.29 2.07
C ILE A 62 -5.12 10.10 1.52
N THR A 63 -4.69 8.86 1.82
CA THR A 63 -5.36 7.66 1.33
C THR A 63 -6.76 7.51 1.93
N THR A 64 -6.93 7.81 3.23
CA THR A 64 -8.25 7.77 3.87
C THR A 64 -9.20 8.82 3.29
N LEU A 65 -8.72 10.03 3.02
CA LEU A 65 -9.52 11.06 2.34
C LEU A 65 -9.94 10.63 0.93
N PHE A 66 -9.02 10.06 0.16
CA PHE A 66 -9.32 9.52 -1.17
C PHE A 66 -10.38 8.41 -1.10
N LEU A 67 -10.22 7.44 -0.20
CA LEU A 67 -11.19 6.37 0.02
C LEU A 67 -12.55 6.91 0.46
N SER A 68 -12.58 7.94 1.29
CA SER A 68 -13.83 8.60 1.73
C SER A 68 -14.57 9.25 0.56
N ILE A 69 -13.84 9.86 -0.38
CA ILE A 69 -14.43 10.46 -1.58
C ILE A 69 -15.07 9.38 -2.47
N ILE A 70 -14.35 8.28 -2.76
CA ILE A 70 -14.89 7.22 -3.61
C ILE A 70 -16.02 6.43 -2.93
N TYR A 71 -16.03 6.35 -1.60
CA TYR A 71 -17.14 5.84 -0.84
C TYR A 71 -18.37 6.77 -0.95
N TRP A 72 -18.18 8.08 -0.78
CA TRP A 72 -19.25 9.07 -0.91
C TRP A 72 -19.86 9.10 -2.33
N LEU A 73 -19.04 8.82 -3.35
CA LEU A 73 -19.48 8.66 -4.75
C LEU A 73 -20.17 7.31 -5.01
N GLU A 74 -20.40 6.50 -3.98
CA GLU A 74 -21.02 5.17 -4.06
C GLU A 74 -20.29 4.18 -4.98
N VAL A 75 -18.98 4.39 -5.21
CA VAL A 75 -18.16 3.50 -6.03
C VAL A 75 -17.79 2.22 -5.29
N ILE A 76 -17.60 2.31 -3.95
CA ILE A 76 -17.25 1.18 -3.09
C ILE A 76 -18.25 1.03 -1.95
N SER A 77 -18.42 -0.22 -1.46
CA SER A 77 -19.25 -0.50 -0.29
C SER A 77 -18.54 -0.13 1.02
N TRP A 78 -19.30 -0.02 2.10
CA TRP A 78 -18.78 0.20 3.44
C TRP A 78 -17.77 -0.87 3.88
N ASN A 79 -18.07 -2.15 3.60
CA ASN A 79 -17.18 -3.26 3.95
C ASN A 79 -15.84 -3.15 3.20
N LEU A 80 -15.88 -2.86 1.90
CA LEU A 80 -14.66 -2.67 1.11
C LEU A 80 -13.88 -1.43 1.57
N PHE A 81 -14.55 -0.34 1.91
CA PHE A 81 -13.93 0.86 2.49
C PHE A 81 -13.15 0.53 3.77
N LEU A 82 -13.77 -0.19 4.72
CA LEU A 82 -13.11 -0.59 5.97
C LEU A 82 -11.92 -1.52 5.72
N LEU A 83 -12.06 -2.49 4.81
CA LEU A 83 -10.98 -3.40 4.43
C LEU A 83 -9.78 -2.64 3.86
N LEU A 84 -10.02 -1.69 2.95
CA LEU A 84 -8.96 -0.90 2.33
C LEU A 84 -8.24 0.01 3.33
N ILE A 85 -8.95 0.58 4.31
CA ILE A 85 -8.30 1.31 5.41
C ILE A 85 -7.46 0.38 6.28
N ALA A 86 -7.99 -0.79 6.61
CA ALA A 86 -7.29 -1.73 7.48
C ALA A 86 -5.97 -2.23 6.91
N VAL A 87 -5.81 -2.27 5.58
CA VAL A 87 -4.57 -2.73 4.94
C VAL A 87 -3.49 -1.64 4.80
N ILE A 88 -3.83 -0.35 4.98
CA ILE A 88 -2.86 0.75 4.83
C ILE A 88 -1.57 0.56 5.67
N PRO A 89 -1.64 0.22 6.98
CA PRO A 89 -0.44 0.01 7.78
C PRO A 89 0.45 -1.12 7.28
N PHE A 90 -0.15 -2.12 6.63
CA PHE A 90 0.58 -3.29 6.15
C PHE A 90 1.46 -3.00 4.93
N ALA A 91 1.20 -1.91 4.19
CA ALA A 91 2.13 -1.43 3.16
C ALA A 91 3.52 -1.15 3.76
N PHE A 92 3.55 -0.45 4.88
CA PHE A 92 4.80 -0.12 5.57
C PHE A 92 5.46 -1.34 6.21
N VAL A 93 4.66 -2.30 6.69
CA VAL A 93 5.17 -3.56 7.23
C VAL A 93 5.85 -4.38 6.13
N GLY A 94 5.25 -4.46 4.93
CA GLY A 94 5.83 -5.15 3.78
C GLY A 94 7.17 -4.58 3.37
N ASP A 95 7.21 -3.29 3.18
CA ASP A 95 8.40 -2.54 2.82
C ASP A 95 9.51 -2.62 3.90
N TYR A 96 9.13 -2.56 5.19
CA TYR A 96 10.06 -2.81 6.29
C TYR A 96 10.65 -4.22 6.22
N PHE A 97 9.79 -5.22 6.03
CA PHE A 97 10.20 -6.62 5.99
C PHE A 97 11.15 -6.91 4.83
N GLU A 98 10.84 -6.39 3.63
CA GLU A 98 11.69 -6.53 2.46
C GLU A 98 13.05 -5.83 2.67
N SER A 99 13.03 -4.59 3.18
CA SER A 99 14.25 -3.86 3.52
C SER A 99 15.11 -4.61 4.53
N HIS A 100 14.49 -5.23 5.56
CA HIS A 100 15.19 -6.04 6.55
C HIS A 100 15.85 -7.27 5.93
N LEU A 101 15.14 -7.99 5.06
CA LEU A 101 15.69 -9.16 4.35
C LEU A 101 16.89 -8.78 3.49
N LYS A 102 16.83 -7.67 2.76
CA LYS A 102 17.95 -7.18 1.93
C LYS A 102 19.19 -6.86 2.78
N ARG A 103 19.01 -6.19 3.92
CA ARG A 103 20.16 -5.86 4.80
C ARG A 103 20.79 -7.10 5.42
N ASN A 104 19.99 -8.11 5.80
CA ASN A 104 20.52 -9.37 6.33
C ASN A 104 21.40 -10.11 5.31
N GLN A 105 21.13 -9.92 4.03
CA GLN A 105 21.94 -10.48 2.93
C GLN A 105 23.06 -9.53 2.43
N GLN A 106 23.25 -8.39 3.09
CA GLN A 106 24.22 -7.36 2.70
C GLN A 106 24.03 -6.81 1.27
N ILE A 107 22.80 -6.89 0.75
CA ILE A 107 22.42 -6.31 -0.53
C ILE A 107 21.57 -5.07 -0.32
N LYS A 108 21.56 -4.18 -1.31
CA LYS A 108 20.72 -2.98 -1.30
C LYS A 108 19.50 -3.13 -2.21
N ASP A 109 19.73 -3.68 -3.39
CA ASP A 109 18.72 -3.85 -4.43
C ASP A 109 18.53 -5.35 -4.70
N SER A 110 17.29 -5.79 -4.97
CA SER A 110 16.97 -7.20 -5.19
C SER A 110 17.36 -7.72 -6.59
N GLY A 111 17.94 -6.85 -7.43
CA GLY A 111 18.41 -7.19 -8.78
C GLY A 111 18.64 -5.96 -9.64
N SER A 112 19.04 -6.18 -10.90
CA SER A 112 19.34 -5.15 -11.90
C SER A 112 18.43 -5.22 -13.13
N LEU A 113 17.23 -5.77 -12.98
CA LEU A 113 16.34 -6.04 -14.12
C LEU A 113 15.81 -4.76 -14.77
N ILE A 114 15.66 -3.69 -13.97
CA ILE A 114 15.23 -2.37 -14.46
C ILE A 114 16.44 -1.44 -14.40
N PRO A 115 17.02 -1.01 -15.54
CA PRO A 115 18.17 -0.13 -15.57
C PRO A 115 17.91 1.17 -14.79
N GLY A 116 18.75 1.46 -13.79
CA GLY A 116 18.64 2.65 -12.95
C GLY A 116 17.56 2.61 -11.85
N HIS A 117 16.80 1.51 -11.73
CA HIS A 117 15.65 1.43 -10.80
C HIS A 117 15.63 0.16 -9.91
N GLY A 118 16.65 -0.70 -9.96
CA GLY A 118 16.74 -1.90 -9.13
C GLY A 118 15.96 -3.11 -9.67
N GLY A 119 15.58 -4.01 -8.80
CA GLY A 119 14.84 -5.22 -9.16
C GLY A 119 13.31 -5.03 -9.18
N ILE A 120 12.59 -5.99 -9.75
CA ILE A 120 11.11 -6.02 -9.72
C ILE A 120 10.59 -6.12 -8.28
N TRP A 121 11.28 -6.89 -7.43
CA TRP A 121 10.90 -7.06 -6.02
C TRP A 121 10.91 -5.74 -5.25
N ASP A 122 11.86 -4.84 -5.56
CA ASP A 122 11.95 -3.51 -4.96
C ASP A 122 10.76 -2.59 -5.30
N ARG A 123 9.86 -3.01 -6.20
CA ARG A 123 8.65 -2.31 -6.60
C ARG A 123 7.37 -2.96 -6.09
N LEU A 124 7.48 -4.19 -5.63
CA LEU A 124 6.35 -4.98 -5.17
C LEU A 124 6.36 -5.18 -3.64
N ASP A 125 7.33 -4.59 -2.95
CA ASP A 125 7.55 -4.75 -1.51
C ASP A 125 6.30 -4.44 -0.66
N SER A 126 5.70 -3.28 -0.87
CA SER A 126 4.45 -2.89 -0.20
C SER A 126 3.28 -3.82 -0.58
N HIS A 127 3.23 -4.26 -1.85
CA HIS A 127 2.17 -5.13 -2.36
C HIS A 127 2.25 -6.55 -1.79
N MET A 128 3.46 -7.04 -1.50
CA MET A 128 3.68 -8.39 -0.96
C MET A 128 3.00 -8.61 0.40
N ALA A 129 2.86 -7.57 1.21
CA ALA A 129 2.13 -7.65 2.47
C ALA A 129 0.64 -7.33 2.31
N ILE A 130 0.30 -6.32 1.51
CA ILE A 130 -1.10 -5.87 1.35
C ILE A 130 -1.97 -6.96 0.73
N ILE A 131 -1.52 -7.62 -0.35
CA ILE A 131 -2.35 -8.59 -1.07
C ILE A 131 -2.78 -9.78 -0.20
N PRO A 132 -1.88 -10.50 0.49
CA PRO A 132 -2.29 -11.61 1.35
C PRO A 132 -3.12 -11.17 2.56
N VAL A 133 -2.80 -10.02 3.15
CA VAL A 133 -3.59 -9.49 4.28
C VAL A 133 -5.00 -9.12 3.82
N PHE A 134 -5.13 -8.43 2.68
CA PHE A 134 -6.44 -8.13 2.11
C PHE A 134 -7.23 -9.40 1.80
N ALA A 135 -6.60 -10.42 1.19
CA ALA A 135 -7.25 -11.69 0.91
C ALA A 135 -7.74 -12.39 2.19
N ALA A 136 -6.91 -12.41 3.24
CA ALA A 136 -7.30 -12.99 4.52
C ALA A 136 -8.44 -12.24 5.20
N LEU A 137 -8.40 -10.91 5.23
CA LEU A 137 -9.44 -10.09 5.83
C LEU A 137 -10.74 -10.13 5.01
N SER A 138 -10.66 -10.15 3.68
CA SER A 138 -11.83 -10.23 2.80
C SER A 138 -12.60 -11.53 2.98
N SER A 139 -11.91 -12.65 3.23
CA SER A 139 -12.56 -13.95 3.51
C SER A 139 -13.32 -13.99 4.84
N LEU A 140 -13.08 -13.04 5.74
CA LEU A 140 -13.77 -12.93 7.04
C LEU A 140 -14.97 -11.96 6.99
N VAL A 141 -14.98 -11.03 6.02
CA VAL A 141 -15.94 -9.92 6.00
C VAL A 141 -16.88 -9.99 4.80
N LEU A 142 -16.48 -10.63 3.71
CA LEU A 142 -17.26 -10.81 2.48
C LEU A 142 -17.73 -12.26 2.33
#